data_086e2e5cf16e44925aa66fb61df1c371
#
_entry.id   086e2e5cf16e44925aa66fb61df1c371
#
_cell.length_a   1.000
_cell.length_b   1.000
_cell.length_c   1.000
_cell.angle_alpha   90.00
_cell.angle_beta   90.00
_cell.angle_gamma   90.00
#
_symmetry.space_group_name_H-M   'P 1'
#
loop_
_entity.id
_entity.type
_entity.pdbx_description
1 polymer ?
#
loop_
_entity_poly.entity_id
_entity_poly.type
_entity_poly.pdbx_seq_one_letter_code
_entity_poly.pdbx_strand_id
1 'polypeptide(L)'
;MVLCERTFSLSEPLLPETIKFIKESLEKQGELHFELPHVFVVFGASGDLAKKKIYPTLWWLFRDGLLPRDTHIIGYARSRLTLETLRTAFEKHCNVRDGERPKFEQYIKHCSYISGQYDTDEGLIALDRAIIEMEHTFKKPANRLFYLALPPEVF
;
A
#
# COMPACT_ATOMS: atom_id res chain seq x y z
N MET A 1 -7.42 -31.13 17.48
CA MET A 1 -6.63 -30.03 16.87
C MET A 1 -7.26 -28.74 17.30
N VAL A 2 -6.73 -28.11 18.36
CA VAL A 2 -7.25 -26.83 18.87
C VAL A 2 -6.64 -25.75 18.00
N LEU A 3 -7.40 -25.22 17.05
CA LEU A 3 -7.09 -23.96 16.39
C LEU A 3 -7.19 -22.87 17.45
N CYS A 4 -6.04 -22.47 17.99
CA CYS A 4 -5.96 -21.28 18.82
C CYS A 4 -6.29 -20.10 17.91
N GLU A 5 -7.49 -19.53 18.03
CA GLU A 5 -7.87 -18.26 17.42
C GLU A 5 -7.01 -17.13 18.02
N ARG A 6 -5.77 -17.04 17.56
CA ARG A 6 -4.98 -15.84 17.79
C ARG A 6 -5.46 -14.81 16.77
N THR A 7 -6.29 -13.89 17.21
CA THR A 7 -6.57 -12.65 16.49
C THR A 7 -5.25 -11.87 16.35
N PHE A 8 -4.64 -11.93 15.18
CA PHE A 8 -3.46 -11.14 14.89
C PHE A 8 -3.90 -9.70 14.62
N SER A 9 -3.47 -8.76 15.45
CA SER A 9 -3.58 -7.34 15.14
C SER A 9 -2.33 -6.91 14.39
N LEU A 10 -2.45 -6.57 13.12
CA LEU A 10 -1.33 -6.04 12.33
C LEU A 10 -0.82 -4.68 12.85
N SER A 11 -1.59 -3.97 13.67
CA SER A 11 -1.17 -2.72 14.28
C SER A 11 0.04 -2.89 15.23
N GLU A 12 0.20 -4.08 15.80
CA GLU A 12 1.35 -4.46 16.61
C GLU A 12 2.42 -5.16 15.74
N PRO A 13 3.72 -4.91 16.01
CA PRO A 13 4.80 -5.61 15.30
C PRO A 13 4.69 -7.13 15.46
N LEU A 14 4.82 -7.83 14.35
CA LEU A 14 4.84 -9.29 14.36
C LEU A 14 6.19 -9.83 14.85
N LEU A 15 6.16 -11.01 15.47
CA LEU A 15 7.38 -11.71 15.85
C LEU A 15 8.17 -12.16 14.61
N PRO A 16 9.51 -12.15 14.65
CA PRO A 16 10.36 -12.52 13.51
C PRO A 16 10.04 -13.92 12.95
N GLU A 17 9.77 -14.90 13.80
CA GLU A 17 9.37 -16.25 13.39
C GLU A 17 8.03 -16.28 12.67
N THR A 18 7.09 -15.43 13.09
CA THR A 18 5.78 -15.30 12.42
C THR A 18 5.94 -14.70 11.03
N ILE A 19 6.77 -13.66 10.91
CA ILE A 19 7.09 -13.01 9.62
C ILE A 19 7.71 -14.04 8.66
N LYS A 20 8.70 -14.80 9.14
CA LYS A 20 9.37 -15.84 8.35
C LYS A 20 8.37 -16.89 7.87
N PHE A 21 7.51 -17.40 8.75
CA PHE A 21 6.49 -18.38 8.42
C PHE A 21 5.52 -17.88 7.35
N ILE A 22 5.05 -16.63 7.46
CA ILE A 22 4.15 -16.01 6.48
C ILE A 22 4.83 -15.92 5.11
N LYS A 23 6.07 -15.43 5.05
CA LYS A 23 6.83 -15.30 3.81
C LYS A 23 7.01 -16.66 3.11
N GLU A 24 7.50 -17.66 3.83
CA GLU A 24 7.70 -19.01 3.29
C GLU A 24 6.38 -19.63 2.79
N SER A 25 5.27 -19.36 3.48
CA SER A 25 3.95 -19.86 3.07
C SER A 25 3.48 -19.20 1.76
N LEU A 26 3.63 -17.89 1.63
CA LEU A 26 3.25 -17.15 0.41
C LEU A 26 4.12 -17.52 -0.79
N GLU A 27 5.44 -17.67 -0.59
CA GLU A 27 6.35 -18.09 -1.65
C GLU A 27 6.06 -19.51 -2.15
N LYS A 28 5.76 -20.45 -1.24
CA LYS A 28 5.39 -21.84 -1.61
C LYS A 28 4.10 -21.91 -2.42
N GLN A 29 3.16 -21.01 -2.18
CA GLN A 29 1.90 -20.95 -2.93
C GLN A 29 2.07 -20.28 -4.30
N GLY A 30 3.24 -19.66 -4.56
CA GLY A 30 3.51 -18.92 -5.80
C GLY A 30 2.67 -17.64 -5.96
N GLU A 31 2.01 -17.19 -4.88
CA GLU A 31 1.08 -16.08 -4.92
C GLU A 31 1.77 -14.71 -4.84
N LEU A 32 2.97 -14.66 -4.26
CA LEU A 32 3.70 -13.42 -4.07
C LEU A 32 5.18 -13.60 -4.32
N HIS A 33 5.71 -12.77 -5.22
CA HIS A 33 7.13 -12.71 -5.55
C HIS A 33 7.77 -11.51 -4.88
N PHE A 34 8.33 -11.70 -3.68
CA PHE A 34 8.98 -10.63 -2.91
C PHE A 34 10.18 -9.99 -3.64
N GLU A 35 10.76 -10.70 -4.61
CA GLU A 35 11.91 -10.23 -5.41
C GLU A 35 11.53 -9.30 -6.56
N LEU A 36 10.25 -9.20 -6.92
CA LEU A 36 9.78 -8.34 -8.00
C LEU A 36 9.25 -7.02 -7.44
N PRO A 37 9.50 -5.91 -8.15
CA PRO A 37 8.89 -4.64 -7.80
C PRO A 37 7.38 -4.67 -8.07
N HIS A 38 6.65 -3.88 -7.29
CA HIS A 38 5.20 -3.78 -7.38
C HIS A 38 4.76 -2.32 -7.40
N VAL A 39 3.83 -2.00 -8.28
CA VAL A 39 3.07 -0.75 -8.21
C VAL A 39 1.68 -1.06 -7.70
N PHE A 40 1.37 -0.56 -6.51
CA PHE A 40 0.10 -0.75 -5.82
C PHE A 40 -0.74 0.52 -5.96
N VAL A 41 -1.82 0.46 -6.72
CA VAL A 41 -2.70 1.60 -6.96
C VAL A 41 -3.93 1.50 -6.06
N VAL A 42 -4.17 2.54 -5.25
CA VAL A 42 -5.35 2.65 -4.40
C VAL A 42 -6.33 3.64 -5.02
N PHE A 43 -7.39 3.12 -5.65
CA PHE A 43 -8.52 3.93 -6.10
C PHE A 43 -9.42 4.31 -4.92
N GLY A 44 -9.83 5.56 -4.84
CA GLY A 44 -10.56 6.07 -3.68
C GLY A 44 -9.65 6.43 -2.50
N ALA A 45 -8.40 6.78 -2.77
CA ALA A 45 -7.37 7.04 -1.78
C ALA A 45 -7.71 8.13 -0.76
N SER A 46 -8.56 9.10 -1.11
CA SER A 46 -9.03 10.16 -0.23
C SER A 46 -10.22 9.76 0.65
N GLY A 47 -10.77 8.58 0.46
CA GLY A 47 -11.92 8.07 1.21
C GLY A 47 -11.57 7.53 2.59
N ASP A 48 -12.59 7.32 3.41
CA ASP A 48 -12.44 6.85 4.80
C ASP A 48 -11.81 5.46 4.89
N LEU A 49 -12.22 4.54 4.01
CA LEU A 49 -11.65 3.19 3.98
C LEU A 49 -10.13 3.22 3.74
N ALA A 50 -9.70 4.00 2.74
CA ALA A 50 -8.28 4.12 2.43
C ALA A 50 -7.50 4.71 3.61
N LYS A 51 -7.95 5.82 4.18
CA LYS A 51 -7.27 6.51 5.29
C LYS A 51 -7.24 5.70 6.59
N LYS A 52 -8.34 5.03 6.92
CA LYS A 52 -8.49 4.33 8.21
C LYS A 52 -8.01 2.88 8.19
N LYS A 53 -7.97 2.23 7.02
CA LYS A 53 -7.66 0.80 6.90
C LYS A 53 -6.55 0.50 5.90
N ILE A 54 -6.63 0.99 4.67
CA ILE A 54 -5.69 0.55 3.60
C ILE A 54 -4.28 1.09 3.84
N TYR A 55 -4.10 2.41 3.96
CA TYR A 55 -2.77 2.99 4.23
C TYR A 55 -2.16 2.50 5.55
N PRO A 56 -2.92 2.41 6.66
CA PRO A 56 -2.39 1.81 7.88
C PRO A 56 -1.96 0.35 7.72
N THR A 57 -2.75 -0.47 7.03
CA THR A 57 -2.40 -1.88 6.77
C THR A 57 -1.13 -1.99 5.91
N LEU A 58 -1.02 -1.19 4.86
CA LEU A 58 0.19 -1.16 4.01
C LEU A 58 1.42 -0.71 4.81
N TRP A 59 1.27 0.25 5.72
CA TRP A 59 2.33 0.64 6.65
C TRP A 59 2.77 -0.52 7.53
N TRP A 60 1.85 -1.24 8.15
CA TRP A 60 2.19 -2.36 9.03
C TRP A 60 2.88 -3.49 8.26
N LEU A 61 2.43 -3.78 7.04
CA LEU A 61 3.09 -4.76 6.18
C LEU A 61 4.50 -4.28 5.77
N PHE A 62 4.66 -3.00 5.45
CA PHE A 62 5.97 -2.41 5.16
C PHE A 62 6.90 -2.48 6.37
N ARG A 63 6.39 -2.09 7.54
CA ARG A 63 7.13 -2.14 8.82
C ARG A 63 7.70 -3.53 9.09
N ASP A 64 6.89 -4.57 8.90
CA ASP A 64 7.26 -5.95 9.19
C ASP A 64 7.94 -6.66 8.01
N GLY A 65 8.22 -5.94 6.93
CA GLY A 65 8.89 -6.48 5.74
C GLY A 65 8.06 -7.50 4.98
N LEU A 66 6.73 -7.41 5.05
CA LEU A 66 5.77 -8.28 4.35
C LEU A 66 5.28 -7.70 3.02
N LEU A 67 5.73 -6.51 2.65
CA LEU A 67 5.59 -6.02 1.28
C LEU A 67 6.85 -6.38 0.48
N PRO A 68 6.73 -6.62 -0.84
CA PRO A 68 7.88 -6.71 -1.73
C PRO A 68 8.77 -5.48 -1.59
N ARG A 69 10.09 -5.67 -1.70
CA ARG A 69 11.08 -4.62 -1.40
C ARG A 69 10.82 -3.30 -2.12
N ASP A 70 10.51 -3.38 -3.39
CA ASP A 70 10.34 -2.23 -4.27
C ASP A 70 8.86 -1.97 -4.56
N THR A 71 8.02 -2.00 -3.53
CA THR A 71 6.60 -1.65 -3.65
C THR A 71 6.44 -0.14 -3.61
N HIS A 72 5.84 0.44 -4.67
CA HIS A 72 5.42 1.83 -4.70
C HIS A 72 3.89 1.93 -4.67
N ILE A 73 3.37 2.82 -3.84
CA ILE A 73 1.92 2.98 -3.61
C ILE A 73 1.48 4.30 -4.24
N ILE A 74 0.57 4.22 -5.21
CA ILE A 74 -0.03 5.38 -5.86
C ILE A 74 -1.47 5.52 -5.40
N GLY A 75 -1.80 6.57 -4.68
CA GLY A 75 -3.16 6.94 -4.38
C GLY A 75 -3.80 7.70 -5.53
N TYR A 76 -5.01 7.30 -5.93
CA TYR A 76 -5.80 7.97 -6.96
C TYR A 76 -7.20 8.28 -6.46
N ALA A 77 -7.63 9.53 -6.55
CA ALA A 77 -8.99 9.95 -6.23
C ALA A 77 -9.34 11.29 -6.87
N ARG A 78 -10.63 11.63 -6.84
CA ARG A 78 -11.15 12.88 -7.40
C ARG A 78 -10.69 14.13 -6.65
N SER A 79 -10.47 14.01 -5.35
CA SER A 79 -10.09 15.14 -4.49
C SER A 79 -8.72 15.69 -4.86
N ARG A 80 -8.62 17.01 -5.02
CA ARG A 80 -7.34 17.68 -5.25
C ARG A 80 -6.60 17.84 -3.94
N LEU A 81 -5.81 16.84 -3.58
CA LEU A 81 -5.01 16.80 -2.37
C LEU A 81 -3.53 16.71 -2.73
N THR A 82 -2.69 17.11 -1.79
CA THR A 82 -1.27 16.78 -1.81
C THR A 82 -1.04 15.48 -1.06
N LEU A 83 0.09 14.82 -1.33
CA LEU A 83 0.50 13.64 -0.54
C LEU A 83 0.60 14.00 0.96
N GLU A 84 1.08 15.18 1.29
CA GLU A 84 1.22 15.64 2.68
C GLU A 84 -0.14 15.76 3.38
N THR A 85 -1.15 16.28 2.71
CA THR A 85 -2.52 16.35 3.24
C THR A 85 -3.09 14.93 3.45
N LEU A 86 -2.89 14.04 2.48
CA LEU A 86 -3.34 12.65 2.59
C LEU A 86 -2.60 11.93 3.72
N ARG A 87 -1.28 12.09 3.81
CA ARG A 87 -0.44 11.57 4.89
C ARG A 87 -0.98 11.99 6.26
N THR A 88 -1.19 13.27 6.47
CA THR A 88 -1.73 13.79 7.74
C THR A 88 -3.05 13.12 8.12
N ALA A 89 -3.90 12.82 7.12
CA ALA A 89 -5.18 12.18 7.35
C ALA A 89 -5.07 10.70 7.75
N PHE A 90 -4.13 9.93 7.19
CA PHE A 90 -4.02 8.51 7.51
C PHE A 90 -3.00 8.19 8.62
N GLU A 91 -1.99 9.02 8.83
CA GLU A 91 -0.91 8.77 9.83
C GLU A 91 -1.47 8.53 11.24
N LYS A 92 -2.49 9.27 11.64
CA LYS A 92 -3.16 9.10 12.94
C LYS A 92 -3.78 7.71 13.16
N HIS A 93 -4.01 6.96 12.09
CA HIS A 93 -4.52 5.59 12.13
C HIS A 93 -3.44 4.53 12.02
N CYS A 94 -2.18 4.94 11.74
CA CYS A 94 -1.06 4.04 11.54
C CYS A 94 -0.43 3.53 12.83
N ASN A 95 -0.72 4.14 13.97
CA ASN A 95 -0.13 3.80 15.27
C ASN A 95 1.41 3.71 15.21
N VAL A 96 2.02 4.76 14.65
CA VAL A 96 3.48 4.83 14.52
C VAL A 96 4.13 5.11 15.86
N ARG A 97 4.99 4.22 16.32
CA ARG A 97 5.74 4.35 17.58
C ARG A 97 6.97 5.22 17.37
N ASP A 98 7.50 5.80 18.46
CA ASP A 98 8.66 6.70 18.39
C ASP A 98 9.87 6.06 17.70
N GLY A 99 10.18 4.81 18.00
CA GLY A 99 11.28 4.08 17.36
C GLY A 99 11.05 3.70 15.89
N GLU A 100 9.82 3.82 15.40
CA GLU A 100 9.42 3.47 14.02
C GLU A 100 9.42 4.66 13.07
N ARG A 101 9.57 5.89 13.58
CA ARG A 101 9.55 7.11 12.76
C ARG A 101 10.47 7.08 11.54
N PRO A 102 11.74 6.70 11.65
CA PRO A 102 12.61 6.66 10.47
C PRO A 102 12.10 5.72 9.39
N LYS A 103 11.54 4.58 9.79
CA LYS A 103 10.96 3.59 8.86
C LYS A 103 9.65 4.07 8.25
N PHE A 104 8.83 4.78 9.03
CA PHE A 104 7.61 5.40 8.51
C PHE A 104 7.91 6.48 7.45
N GLU A 105 8.95 7.28 7.65
CA GLU A 105 9.40 8.24 6.64
C GLU A 105 9.87 7.55 5.35
N GLN A 106 10.50 6.37 5.46
CA GLN A 106 10.80 5.54 4.28
C GLN A 106 9.53 5.05 3.58
N TYR A 107 8.54 4.59 4.35
CA TYR A 107 7.24 4.20 3.80
C TYR A 107 6.58 5.35 3.02
N ILE A 108 6.58 6.56 3.57
CA ILE A 108 6.04 7.75 2.89
C ILE A 108 6.76 8.06 1.57
N LYS A 109 8.06 7.83 1.49
CA LYS A 109 8.82 7.98 0.23
C LYS A 109 8.38 7.01 -0.86
N HIS A 110 7.79 5.88 -0.50
CA HIS A 110 7.19 4.92 -1.43
C HIS A 110 5.74 5.25 -1.79
N CYS A 111 5.19 6.36 -1.29
CA CYS A 111 3.83 6.80 -1.58
C CYS A 111 3.82 8.01 -2.50
N SER A 112 2.84 8.05 -3.39
CA SER A 112 2.50 9.23 -4.20
C SER A 112 0.99 9.37 -4.34
N TYR A 113 0.53 10.51 -4.81
CA TYR A 113 -0.88 10.79 -4.98
C TYR A 113 -1.15 11.51 -6.29
N ILE A 114 -2.18 11.09 -6.99
CA ILE A 114 -2.65 11.69 -8.25
C ILE A 114 -4.15 11.96 -8.12
N SER A 115 -4.57 13.17 -8.45
CA SER A 115 -5.99 13.51 -8.53
C SER A 115 -6.50 13.37 -9.96
N GLY A 116 -7.68 12.76 -10.11
CA GLY A 116 -8.34 12.62 -11.40
C GLY A 116 -9.75 12.05 -11.24
N GLN A 117 -10.56 12.23 -12.28
CA GLN A 117 -11.90 11.67 -12.34
C GLN A 117 -11.84 10.17 -12.71
N TYR A 118 -12.88 9.42 -12.38
CA TYR A 118 -12.97 8.00 -12.71
C TYR A 118 -13.62 7.74 -14.08
N ASP A 119 -14.37 8.71 -14.57
CA ASP A 119 -15.18 8.66 -15.79
C ASP A 119 -14.57 9.42 -16.97
N THR A 120 -13.33 9.90 -16.83
CA THR A 120 -12.62 10.62 -17.89
C THR A 120 -11.30 9.95 -18.23
N ASP A 121 -10.95 9.94 -19.50
CA ASP A 121 -9.69 9.36 -19.97
C ASP A 121 -8.46 10.14 -19.47
N GLU A 122 -8.57 11.47 -19.31
CA GLU A 122 -7.45 12.33 -18.91
C GLU A 122 -6.82 11.89 -17.58
N GLY A 123 -7.66 11.64 -16.57
CA GLY A 123 -7.19 11.22 -15.25
C GLY A 123 -6.53 9.84 -15.28
N LEU A 124 -7.12 8.92 -16.01
CA LEU A 124 -6.59 7.56 -16.15
C LEU A 124 -5.30 7.51 -16.99
N ILE A 125 -5.21 8.35 -18.03
CA ILE A 125 -3.98 8.51 -18.81
C ILE A 125 -2.85 9.09 -17.93
N ALA A 126 -3.15 10.08 -17.10
CA ALA A 126 -2.17 10.65 -16.18
C ALA A 126 -1.69 9.61 -15.16
N LEU A 127 -2.60 8.77 -14.65
CA LEU A 127 -2.27 7.66 -13.77
C LEU A 127 -1.39 6.62 -14.47
N ASP A 128 -1.74 6.20 -15.68
CA ASP A 128 -0.96 5.22 -16.46
C ASP A 128 0.46 5.72 -16.74
N ARG A 129 0.60 7.00 -17.11
CA ARG A 129 1.92 7.63 -17.29
C ARG A 129 2.75 7.59 -16.02
N ALA A 130 2.15 7.92 -14.87
CA ALA A 130 2.85 7.87 -13.58
C ALA A 130 3.28 6.44 -13.19
N ILE A 131 2.45 5.45 -13.51
CA ILE A 131 2.81 4.04 -13.31
C ILE A 131 4.01 3.68 -14.19
N ILE A 132 3.96 4.02 -15.47
CA ILE A 132 5.05 3.75 -16.43
C ILE A 132 6.36 4.44 -16.02
N GLU A 133 6.29 5.70 -15.60
CA GLU A 133 7.45 6.43 -15.09
C GLU A 133 8.05 5.76 -13.86
N MET A 134 7.21 5.29 -12.96
CA MET A 134 7.65 4.54 -11.78
C MET A 134 8.30 3.22 -12.17
N GLU A 135 7.70 2.47 -13.10
CA GLU A 135 8.23 1.20 -13.59
C GLU A 135 9.61 1.35 -14.24
N HIS A 136 9.86 2.46 -14.93
CA HIS A 136 11.18 2.76 -15.52
C HIS A 136 12.27 2.97 -14.46
N THR A 137 11.92 3.26 -13.21
CA THR A 137 12.90 3.36 -12.12
C THR A 137 13.36 1.99 -11.61
N PHE A 138 12.59 0.95 -11.89
CA PHE A 138 12.91 -0.42 -11.48
C PHE A 138 13.85 -1.09 -12.47
N LYS A 139 14.74 -1.93 -11.96
CA LYS A 139 15.67 -2.73 -12.78
C LYS A 139 15.06 -4.02 -13.31
N LYS A 140 13.89 -4.38 -12.86
CA LYS A 140 13.16 -5.61 -13.20
C LYS A 140 11.73 -5.24 -13.62
N PRO A 141 11.04 -6.10 -14.40
CA PRO A 141 9.62 -5.92 -14.67
C PRO A 141 8.81 -5.84 -13.38
N ALA A 142 7.88 -4.89 -13.31
CA ALA A 142 7.04 -4.69 -12.14
C ALA A 142 5.67 -5.35 -12.32
N ASN A 143 5.09 -5.80 -11.21
CA ASN A 143 3.69 -6.18 -11.16
C ASN A 143 2.84 -4.98 -10.78
N ARG A 144 1.64 -4.91 -11.35
CA ARG A 144 0.64 -3.89 -11.01
C ARG A 144 -0.49 -4.52 -10.21
N LEU A 145 -0.88 -3.89 -9.11
CA LEU A 145 -2.03 -4.30 -8.31
C LEU A 145 -2.95 -3.11 -8.10
N PHE A 146 -4.22 -3.29 -8.42
CA PHE A 146 -5.24 -2.25 -8.29
C PHE A 146 -6.21 -2.60 -7.16
N TYR A 147 -6.29 -1.74 -6.17
CA TYR A 147 -7.21 -1.86 -5.04
C TYR A 147 -8.34 -0.84 -5.18
N LEU A 148 -9.56 -1.31 -5.32
CA LEU A 148 -10.73 -0.47 -5.52
C LEU A 148 -11.43 -0.17 -4.19
N ALA A 149 -11.01 0.91 -3.52
CA ALA A 149 -11.66 1.41 -2.31
C ALA A 149 -12.74 2.46 -2.65
N LEU A 150 -13.59 2.11 -3.62
CA LEU A 150 -14.62 2.99 -4.16
C LEU A 150 -16.01 2.62 -3.63
N PRO A 151 -16.91 3.60 -3.46
CA PRO A 151 -18.30 3.31 -3.14
C PRO A 151 -19.00 2.62 -4.33
N PRO A 152 -20.08 1.84 -4.08
CA PRO A 152 -20.75 1.06 -5.14
C PRO A 152 -21.26 1.88 -6.32
N GLU A 153 -21.57 3.15 -6.12
CA GLU A 153 -22.07 4.06 -7.16
C GLU A 153 -21.03 4.42 -8.23
N VAL A 154 -19.77 4.09 -8.00
CA VAL A 154 -18.66 4.40 -8.93
C VAL A 154 -18.33 3.23 -9.86
N PHE A 155 -18.83 2.06 -9.52
CA PHE A 155 -18.63 0.85 -10.34
C PHE A 155 -19.50 0.81 -11.58
#